data_4ee4687fb5efaa10f1db1dab632498af
#
_entry.id   4ee4687fb5efaa10f1db1dab632498af
#
_cell.length_a   1.000
_cell.length_b   1.000
_cell.length_c   1.000
_cell.angle_alpha   90.00
_cell.angle_beta   90.00
_cell.angle_gamma   90.00
#
_symmetry.space_group_name_H-M   'P 1'
#
loop_
_entity.id
_entity.type
_entity.pdbx_description
1 polymer ?
#
loop_
_entity_poly.entity_id
_entity_poly.type
_entity_poly.pdbx_seq_one_letter_code
_entity_poly.pdbx_strand_id
1 'polypeptide(L)'
;MQIDFFVNACKSTSNNNEFGLCDDPAPANNAAYIDEKNKSNWIGIVKNVHNYEIEFIAIDNCIDIRKPDGSLESRCDGLLNFENNLIFVELKCRGYGQWLKKGREQLANTINIFKLHYDISQYNVVFGNVCNSLKPQSHVGHATNIQQFYDATGFVLKSDRIIEIQA
;
A
#
# COMPACT_ATOMS: atom_id res chain seq x y z
N MET A 1 -20.71 8.08 -8.92
CA MET A 1 -19.46 8.77 -9.37
C MET A 1 -18.34 7.77 -9.32
N GLN A 2 -17.54 7.70 -10.37
CA GLN A 2 -16.37 6.80 -10.41
C GLN A 2 -15.20 7.46 -9.66
N ILE A 3 -14.57 6.72 -8.74
CA ILE A 3 -13.34 7.17 -8.08
C ILE A 3 -12.18 6.86 -9.00
N ASP A 4 -11.36 7.87 -9.30
CA ASP A 4 -10.13 7.68 -10.05
C ASP A 4 -8.98 7.36 -9.09
N PHE A 5 -8.47 6.11 -9.16
CA PHE A 5 -7.32 5.66 -8.37
C PHE A 5 -5.97 5.98 -9.06
N PHE A 6 -5.98 6.51 -10.27
CA PHE A 6 -4.76 6.77 -11.04
C PHE A 6 -4.52 8.26 -11.30
N VAL A 7 -4.94 9.08 -10.35
CA VAL A 7 -4.78 10.56 -10.42
C VAL A 7 -3.31 10.93 -10.55
N ASN A 8 -2.95 11.65 -11.61
CA ASN A 8 -1.56 12.05 -11.86
C ASN A 8 -0.95 12.89 -10.74
N ALA A 9 -1.74 13.75 -10.11
CA ALA A 9 -1.28 14.58 -8.98
C ALA A 9 -0.87 13.76 -7.75
N CYS A 10 -1.33 12.49 -7.64
CA CYS A 10 -1.02 11.59 -6.53
C CYS A 10 0.10 10.60 -6.87
N LYS A 11 0.68 10.68 -8.05
CA LYS A 11 1.62 9.71 -8.58
C LYS A 11 3.06 10.19 -8.43
N SER A 12 3.92 9.27 -8.00
CA SER A 12 5.38 9.37 -8.11
C SER A 12 5.92 8.10 -8.78
N THR A 13 7.09 8.18 -9.42
CA THR A 13 7.64 7.06 -10.19
C THR A 13 9.10 6.83 -9.86
N SER A 14 9.55 5.59 -9.98
CA SER A 14 10.97 5.24 -9.94
C SER A 14 11.24 4.01 -10.80
N ASN A 15 12.39 3.99 -11.45
CA ASN A 15 12.95 2.82 -12.13
C ASN A 15 14.29 2.38 -11.49
N ASN A 16 14.63 2.94 -10.34
CA ASN A 16 15.81 2.51 -9.60
C ASN A 16 15.66 1.05 -9.14
N ASN A 17 16.79 0.36 -9.01
CA ASN A 17 16.79 -1.02 -8.51
C ASN A 17 16.43 -1.13 -7.03
N GLU A 18 16.45 -0.03 -6.29
CA GLU A 18 15.98 0.09 -4.91
C GLU A 18 15.49 1.50 -4.66
N PHE A 19 14.35 1.63 -4.00
CA PHE A 19 13.82 2.90 -3.52
C PHE A 19 12.93 2.70 -2.29
N GLY A 20 12.66 3.78 -1.56
CA GLY A 20 11.83 3.77 -0.37
C GLY A 20 10.42 4.28 -0.59
N LEU A 21 9.52 3.81 0.25
CA LEU A 21 8.19 4.34 0.44
C LEU A 21 8.14 5.04 1.78
N CYS A 22 7.73 6.29 1.79
CA CYS A 22 7.76 7.18 2.94
C CYS A 22 6.38 7.73 3.23
N ASP A 23 6.12 7.97 4.51
CA ASP A 23 4.96 8.68 4.99
C ASP A 23 5.38 9.57 6.16
N ASP A 24 5.14 10.86 6.07
CA ASP A 24 5.58 11.81 7.09
C ASP A 24 4.73 11.64 8.35
N PRO A 25 5.35 11.69 9.55
CA PRO A 25 4.62 11.48 10.79
C PRO A 25 3.65 12.63 11.08
N ALA A 26 2.59 12.33 11.85
CA ALA A 26 1.71 13.35 12.36
C ALA A 26 2.51 14.45 13.13
N PRO A 27 2.09 15.72 13.04
CA PRO A 27 0.81 16.23 12.53
C PRO A 27 0.79 16.51 11.02
N ALA A 28 1.84 16.17 10.27
CA ALA A 28 1.82 16.32 8.82
C ALA A 28 0.71 15.42 8.21
N ASN A 29 -0.09 16.00 7.33
CA ASN A 29 -1.13 15.31 6.58
C ASN A 29 -0.73 15.21 5.10
N ASN A 30 0.53 14.90 4.85
CA ASN A 30 1.05 14.73 3.51
C ASN A 30 0.72 13.33 2.99
N ALA A 31 0.54 13.22 1.69
CA ALA A 31 0.42 11.93 1.03
C ALA A 31 1.75 11.16 1.09
N ALA A 32 1.69 9.83 1.12
CA ALA A 32 2.87 8.99 1.02
C ALA A 32 3.57 9.17 -0.35
N TYR A 33 4.87 8.90 -0.41
CA TYR A 33 5.67 9.20 -1.59
C TYR A 33 6.87 8.26 -1.75
N ILE A 34 7.42 8.21 -2.96
CA ILE A 34 8.72 7.56 -3.26
C ILE A 34 9.87 8.49 -2.85
N ASP A 35 10.88 7.91 -2.19
CA ASP A 35 12.17 8.55 -1.96
C ASP A 35 13.31 7.63 -2.43
N GLU A 36 14.25 8.22 -3.18
CA GLU A 36 15.36 7.48 -3.77
C GLU A 36 16.71 7.74 -3.08
N LYS A 37 16.73 8.66 -2.10
CA LYS A 37 17.99 9.23 -1.60
C LYS A 37 18.21 9.02 -0.11
N ASN A 38 17.21 9.23 0.72
CA ASN A 38 17.37 9.27 2.17
C ASN A 38 16.79 8.02 2.83
N LYS A 39 17.60 6.95 2.86
CA LYS A 39 17.19 5.65 3.39
C LYS A 39 16.68 5.69 4.83
N SER A 40 17.11 6.68 5.63
CA SER A 40 16.66 6.80 7.02
C SER A 40 15.16 7.14 7.15
N ASN A 41 14.55 7.68 6.10
CA ASN A 41 13.12 8.00 6.06
C ASN A 41 12.26 6.86 5.50
N TRP A 42 12.86 5.80 4.97
CA TRP A 42 12.13 4.73 4.32
C TRP A 42 11.39 3.86 5.34
N ILE A 43 10.08 3.78 5.20
CA ILE A 43 9.24 2.85 5.96
C ILE A 43 9.18 1.52 5.25
N GLY A 44 8.84 1.52 3.97
CA GLY A 44 8.93 0.37 3.08
C GLY A 44 10.13 0.48 2.14
N ILE A 45 10.63 -0.66 1.70
CA ILE A 45 11.76 -0.77 0.77
C ILE A 45 11.29 -1.58 -0.43
N VAL A 46 11.39 -1.01 -1.62
CA VAL A 46 11.08 -1.71 -2.87
C VAL A 46 12.37 -2.15 -3.54
N LYS A 47 12.49 -3.45 -3.78
CA LYS A 47 13.58 -4.07 -4.54
C LYS A 47 13.11 -4.32 -5.97
N ASN A 48 13.63 -3.55 -6.90
CA ASN A 48 13.23 -3.52 -8.30
C ASN A 48 14.39 -3.97 -9.20
N VAL A 49 14.81 -5.21 -9.05
CA VAL A 49 16.01 -5.76 -9.73
C VAL A 49 15.89 -5.76 -11.26
N HIS A 50 14.69 -5.67 -11.78
CA HIS A 50 14.43 -5.61 -13.23
C HIS A 50 14.36 -4.17 -13.78
N ASN A 51 14.52 -3.16 -12.93
CA ASN A 51 14.43 -1.74 -13.29
C ASN A 51 13.14 -1.37 -14.04
N TYR A 52 12.01 -2.02 -13.70
CA TYR A 52 10.71 -1.61 -14.22
C TYR A 52 10.40 -0.17 -13.82
N GLU A 53 9.68 0.54 -14.67
CA GLU A 53 9.07 1.80 -14.28
C GLU A 53 7.90 1.50 -13.34
N ILE A 54 8.06 1.85 -12.06
CA ILE A 54 7.07 1.61 -11.04
C ILE A 54 6.41 2.93 -10.67
N GLU A 55 5.10 2.97 -10.77
CA GLU A 55 4.28 4.08 -10.28
C GLU A 55 3.83 3.77 -8.85
N PHE A 56 4.00 4.72 -7.95
CA PHE A 56 3.34 4.72 -6.65
C PHE A 56 2.26 5.79 -6.65
N ILE A 57 1.02 5.38 -6.45
CA ILE A 57 -0.12 6.27 -6.35
C ILE A 57 -0.51 6.39 -4.87
N ALA A 58 -0.31 7.57 -4.29
CA ALA A 58 -0.77 7.85 -2.94
C ALA A 58 -2.30 7.86 -2.90
N ILE A 59 -2.88 7.21 -1.91
CA ILE A 59 -4.33 7.14 -1.71
C ILE A 59 -4.73 7.98 -0.51
N ASP A 60 -4.21 7.66 0.68
CA ASP A 60 -4.49 8.48 1.86
C ASP A 60 -3.91 9.88 1.70
N ASN A 61 -4.68 10.87 2.12
CA ASN A 61 -4.33 12.30 1.98
C ASN A 61 -4.14 12.79 0.54
N CYS A 62 -4.59 12.04 -0.47
CA CYS A 62 -4.49 12.44 -1.86
C CYS A 62 -5.77 12.18 -2.66
N ILE A 63 -6.39 11.01 -2.52
CA ILE A 63 -7.64 10.69 -3.20
C ILE A 63 -8.80 10.85 -2.22
N ASP A 64 -9.80 11.65 -2.59
CA ASP A 64 -10.98 11.88 -1.74
C ASP A 64 -11.96 10.72 -1.89
N ILE A 65 -11.98 9.84 -0.90
CA ILE A 65 -12.89 8.69 -0.83
C ILE A 65 -13.77 8.84 0.40
N ARG A 66 -15.09 8.95 0.19
CA ARG A 66 -16.03 9.23 1.27
C ARG A 66 -17.12 8.18 1.37
N LYS A 67 -17.57 7.97 2.60
CA LYS A 67 -18.79 7.22 2.90
C LYS A 67 -20.02 8.01 2.50
N PRO A 68 -21.20 7.36 2.43
CA PRO A 68 -22.45 8.04 2.14
C PRO A 68 -22.81 9.18 3.12
N ASP A 69 -22.31 9.10 4.37
CA ASP A 69 -22.52 10.14 5.38
C ASP A 69 -21.56 11.33 5.24
N GLY A 70 -20.66 11.31 4.24
CA GLY A 70 -19.69 12.36 3.97
C GLY A 70 -18.38 12.25 4.76
N SER A 71 -18.27 11.32 5.71
CA SER A 71 -17.03 11.06 6.42
C SER A 71 -16.01 10.35 5.50
N LEU A 72 -14.71 10.47 5.82
CA LEU A 72 -13.67 9.82 5.05
C LEU A 72 -13.72 8.30 5.22
N GLU A 73 -13.54 7.58 4.12
CA GLU A 73 -13.33 6.13 4.18
C GLU A 73 -12.00 5.78 4.80
N SER A 74 -11.95 4.63 5.47
CA SER A 74 -10.68 3.99 5.84
C SER A 74 -9.97 3.52 4.58
N ARG A 75 -8.74 3.94 4.38
CA ARG A 75 -7.97 3.64 3.18
C ARG A 75 -6.50 3.43 3.52
N CYS A 76 -5.81 2.68 2.69
CA CYS A 76 -4.37 2.47 2.80
C CYS A 76 -3.59 3.65 2.22
N ASP A 77 -2.29 3.68 2.47
CA ASP A 77 -1.41 4.77 2.08
C ASP A 77 -1.27 4.91 0.56
N GLY A 78 -1.20 3.79 -0.16
CA GLY A 78 -1.07 3.86 -1.60
C GLY A 78 -1.03 2.51 -2.30
N LEU A 79 -0.76 2.55 -3.59
CA LEU A 79 -0.59 1.35 -4.41
C LEU A 79 0.60 1.49 -5.36
N LEU A 80 1.29 0.39 -5.60
CA LEU A 80 2.31 0.25 -6.64
C LEU A 80 1.65 -0.33 -7.89
N ASN A 81 1.91 0.28 -9.04
CA ASN A 81 1.41 -0.14 -10.34
C ASN A 81 2.59 -0.31 -11.30
N PHE A 82 2.78 -1.50 -11.83
CA PHE A 82 3.87 -1.82 -12.75
C PHE A 82 3.54 -3.08 -13.55
N GLU A 83 3.89 -3.12 -14.81
CA GLU A 83 3.78 -4.32 -15.67
C GLU A 83 2.46 -5.09 -15.49
N ASN A 84 1.35 -4.38 -15.43
CA ASN A 84 0.01 -4.94 -15.18
C ASN A 84 -0.13 -5.70 -13.84
N ASN A 85 0.60 -5.25 -12.81
CA ASN A 85 0.51 -5.76 -11.44
C ASN A 85 0.15 -4.63 -10.49
N LEU A 86 -0.56 -4.96 -9.40
CA LEU A 86 -0.93 -4.04 -8.34
C LEU A 86 -0.49 -4.57 -6.97
N ILE A 87 0.18 -3.72 -6.20
CA ILE A 87 0.47 -4.00 -4.79
C ILE A 87 -0.11 -2.84 -3.96
N PHE A 88 -1.11 -3.13 -3.16
CA PHE A 88 -1.65 -2.16 -2.21
C PHE A 88 -0.77 -2.12 -0.97
N VAL A 89 -0.41 -0.92 -0.52
CA VAL A 89 0.61 -0.73 0.51
C VAL A 89 0.06 0.09 1.67
N GLU A 90 0.34 -0.39 2.87
CA GLU A 90 0.15 0.34 4.11
C GLU A 90 1.49 0.48 4.82
N LEU A 91 1.81 1.68 5.28
CA LEU A 91 3.09 2.03 5.88
C LEU A 91 2.92 2.27 7.39
N LYS A 92 3.63 1.50 8.21
CA LYS A 92 3.60 1.60 9.66
C LYS A 92 5.00 1.85 10.23
N CYS A 93 5.04 2.67 11.27
CA CYS A 93 6.23 2.91 12.06
C CYS A 93 5.86 2.72 13.54
N ARG A 94 5.58 1.46 13.93
CA ARG A 94 5.06 1.12 15.26
C ARG A 94 5.69 -0.15 15.81
N GLY A 95 6.22 -0.05 17.04
CA GLY A 95 6.82 -1.19 17.75
C GLY A 95 5.81 -2.03 18.54
N TYR A 96 4.57 -1.57 18.69
CA TYR A 96 3.54 -2.20 19.52
C TYR A 96 2.14 -1.91 19.01
N GLY A 97 1.14 -2.54 19.64
CA GLY A 97 -0.27 -2.39 19.29
C GLY A 97 -0.69 -3.30 18.14
N GLN A 98 -1.89 -3.09 17.64
CA GLN A 98 -2.49 -3.92 16.60
C GLN A 98 -2.26 -3.35 15.20
N TRP A 99 -1.01 -3.01 14.91
CA TRP A 99 -0.64 -2.36 13.64
C TRP A 99 -0.95 -3.23 12.41
N LEU A 100 -0.74 -4.54 12.52
CA LEU A 100 -1.02 -5.46 11.42
C LEU A 100 -2.53 -5.60 11.17
N LYS A 101 -3.33 -5.72 12.23
CA LYS A 101 -4.80 -5.76 12.12
C LYS A 101 -5.33 -4.48 11.46
N LYS A 102 -4.89 -3.32 11.94
CA LYS A 102 -5.31 -2.03 11.37
C LYS A 102 -4.89 -1.87 9.91
N GLY A 103 -3.64 -2.22 9.58
CA GLY A 103 -3.15 -2.19 8.21
C GLY A 103 -3.92 -3.14 7.29
N ARG A 104 -4.22 -4.35 7.76
CA ARG A 104 -5.06 -5.30 7.04
C ARG A 104 -6.45 -4.73 6.73
N GLU A 105 -7.08 -4.11 7.71
CA GLU A 105 -8.43 -3.52 7.55
C GLU A 105 -8.41 -2.36 6.55
N GLN A 106 -7.42 -1.49 6.61
CA GLN A 106 -7.25 -0.38 5.65
C GLN A 106 -7.03 -0.90 4.22
N LEU A 107 -6.15 -1.88 4.06
CA LEU A 107 -5.89 -2.52 2.77
C LEU A 107 -7.13 -3.21 2.21
N ALA A 108 -7.82 -4.01 3.03
CA ALA A 108 -9.01 -4.73 2.59
C ALA A 108 -10.11 -3.78 2.15
N ASN A 109 -10.35 -2.71 2.90
CA ASN A 109 -11.36 -1.72 2.54
C ASN A 109 -11.01 -1.02 1.23
N THR A 110 -9.75 -0.61 1.07
CA THR A 110 -9.29 0.05 -0.17
C THR A 110 -9.44 -0.85 -1.39
N ILE A 111 -9.03 -2.12 -1.30
CA ILE A 111 -9.15 -3.09 -2.40
C ILE A 111 -10.63 -3.30 -2.77
N ASN A 112 -11.50 -3.42 -1.78
CA ASN A 112 -12.92 -3.62 -2.05
C ASN A 112 -13.56 -2.39 -2.70
N ILE A 113 -13.15 -1.18 -2.33
CA ILE A 113 -13.56 0.04 -3.03
C ILE A 113 -13.01 0.07 -4.45
N PHE A 114 -11.75 -0.29 -4.65
CA PHE A 114 -11.14 -0.37 -5.98
C PHE A 114 -11.94 -1.28 -6.91
N LYS A 115 -12.36 -2.45 -6.43
CA LYS A 115 -13.18 -3.42 -7.20
C LYS A 115 -14.53 -2.85 -7.66
N LEU A 116 -15.07 -1.85 -6.98
CA LEU A 116 -16.33 -1.21 -7.40
C LEU A 116 -16.14 -0.31 -8.62
N HIS A 117 -14.92 0.10 -8.91
CA HIS A 117 -14.60 1.07 -9.96
C HIS A 117 -13.74 0.50 -11.11
N TYR A 118 -13.02 -0.60 -10.84
CA TYR A 118 -12.09 -1.22 -11.79
C TYR A 118 -12.25 -2.74 -11.81
N ASP A 119 -12.08 -3.31 -12.97
CA ASP A 119 -12.00 -4.76 -13.12
C ASP A 119 -10.60 -5.26 -12.68
N ILE A 120 -10.52 -5.68 -11.43
CA ILE A 120 -9.27 -6.13 -10.83
C ILE A 120 -8.73 -7.43 -11.44
N SER A 121 -9.59 -8.18 -12.15
CA SER A 121 -9.19 -9.43 -12.82
C SER A 121 -8.27 -9.22 -14.03
N GLN A 122 -8.16 -7.99 -14.51
CA GLN A 122 -7.23 -7.62 -15.59
C GLN A 122 -5.77 -7.65 -15.17
N TYR A 123 -5.50 -7.55 -13.87
CA TYR A 123 -4.13 -7.51 -13.37
C TYR A 123 -3.58 -8.92 -13.13
N ASN A 124 -2.31 -9.13 -13.48
CA ASN A 124 -1.66 -10.44 -13.37
C ASN A 124 -1.43 -10.84 -11.92
N VAL A 125 -0.98 -9.89 -11.09
CA VAL A 125 -0.72 -10.09 -9.67
C VAL A 125 -1.35 -8.95 -8.90
N VAL A 126 -2.08 -9.30 -7.84
CA VAL A 126 -2.63 -8.33 -6.88
C VAL A 126 -2.43 -8.87 -5.48
N PHE A 127 -1.86 -8.08 -4.60
CA PHE A 127 -1.81 -8.40 -3.17
C PHE A 127 -1.72 -7.13 -2.31
N GLY A 128 -1.92 -7.29 -1.01
CA GLY A 128 -1.72 -6.23 -0.03
C GLY A 128 -0.45 -6.47 0.78
N ASN A 129 0.27 -5.41 1.12
CA ASN A 129 1.47 -5.49 1.95
C ASN A 129 1.48 -4.40 3.02
N VAL A 130 1.66 -4.80 4.27
CA VAL A 130 1.90 -3.89 5.39
C VAL A 130 3.40 -3.82 5.63
N CYS A 131 4.00 -2.66 5.40
CA CYS A 131 5.39 -2.38 5.75
C CYS A 131 5.44 -1.78 7.16
N ASN A 132 6.35 -2.27 8.00
CA ASN A 132 6.59 -1.66 9.32
C ASN A 132 8.08 -1.50 9.57
N SER A 133 8.57 -0.26 9.67
CA SER A 133 10.00 0.03 9.84
C SER A 133 10.54 -0.38 11.20
N LEU A 134 9.71 -0.51 12.23
CA LEU A 134 10.10 -0.94 13.58
C LEU A 134 9.88 -2.43 13.85
N LYS A 135 9.11 -3.10 12.99
CA LYS A 135 8.85 -4.53 13.05
C LYS A 135 8.97 -5.12 11.64
N PRO A 136 10.19 -5.23 11.11
CA PRO A 136 10.41 -5.65 9.72
C PRO A 136 9.92 -7.08 9.44
N GLN A 137 9.81 -7.90 10.49
CA GLN A 137 9.20 -9.23 10.45
C GLN A 137 8.21 -9.36 11.60
N SER A 138 7.07 -9.93 11.34
CA SER A 138 6.04 -10.17 12.34
C SER A 138 5.87 -11.69 12.54
N HIS A 139 5.71 -12.14 13.78
CA HIS A 139 5.76 -13.56 14.11
C HIS A 139 4.45 -14.14 14.62
N VAL A 140 3.59 -13.35 15.25
CA VAL A 140 2.40 -13.86 15.93
C VAL A 140 1.14 -13.19 15.39
N GLY A 141 0.10 -13.97 15.16
CA GLY A 141 -1.18 -13.46 14.64
C GLY A 141 -1.24 -13.33 13.13
N HIS A 142 -0.20 -13.71 12.42
CA HIS A 142 -0.11 -13.63 10.95
C HIS A 142 -1.16 -14.48 10.26
N ALA A 143 -1.25 -15.74 10.61
CA ALA A 143 -2.15 -16.70 9.96
C ALA A 143 -3.61 -16.21 9.99
N THR A 144 -4.06 -15.70 11.13
CA THR A 144 -5.42 -15.15 11.28
C THR A 144 -5.62 -13.91 10.41
N ASN A 145 -4.66 -12.97 10.40
CA ASN A 145 -4.75 -11.78 9.56
C ASN A 145 -4.72 -12.12 8.07
N ILE A 146 -3.89 -13.05 7.65
CA ILE A 146 -3.81 -13.52 6.26
C ILE A 146 -5.14 -14.15 5.83
N GLN A 147 -5.71 -15.02 6.66
CA GLN A 147 -6.98 -15.67 6.36
C GLN A 147 -8.14 -14.67 6.29
N GLN A 148 -8.23 -13.76 7.24
CA GLN A 148 -9.28 -12.74 7.27
C GLN A 148 -9.18 -11.79 6.07
N PHE A 149 -7.97 -11.45 5.65
CA PHE A 149 -7.74 -10.63 4.46
C PHE A 149 -8.17 -11.36 3.18
N TYR A 150 -7.80 -12.63 3.06
CA TYR A 150 -8.21 -13.46 1.93
C TYR A 150 -9.73 -13.61 1.87
N ASP A 151 -10.37 -13.88 3.00
CA ASP A 151 -11.84 -13.99 3.09
C ASP A 151 -12.53 -12.68 2.66
N ALA A 152 -11.95 -11.54 3.02
CA ALA A 152 -12.51 -10.22 2.71
C ALA A 152 -12.24 -9.76 1.26
N THR A 153 -11.11 -10.14 0.67
CA THR A 153 -10.66 -9.58 -0.62
C THR A 153 -10.45 -10.59 -1.73
N GLY A 154 -10.16 -11.85 -1.39
CA GLY A 154 -9.71 -12.88 -2.33
C GLY A 154 -8.21 -12.82 -2.65
N PHE A 155 -7.43 -11.97 -1.97
CA PHE A 155 -6.01 -11.77 -2.22
C PHE A 155 -5.14 -12.10 -1.01
N VAL A 156 -3.83 -12.25 -1.25
CA VAL A 156 -2.84 -12.53 -0.21
C VAL A 156 -2.46 -11.25 0.52
N LEU A 157 -2.31 -11.35 1.84
CA LEU A 157 -1.70 -10.33 2.67
C LEU A 157 -0.25 -10.70 2.97
N LYS A 158 0.66 -9.77 2.71
CA LYS A 158 2.07 -9.84 3.14
C LYS A 158 2.33 -8.76 4.19
N SER A 159 3.36 -8.96 4.99
CA SER A 159 3.75 -8.02 6.05
C SER A 159 5.27 -7.86 6.12
N ASP A 160 5.89 -7.81 4.97
CA ASP A 160 7.32 -7.63 4.84
C ASP A 160 7.66 -6.13 4.65
N ARG A 161 8.68 -5.65 5.33
CA ARG A 161 9.19 -4.31 5.09
C ARG A 161 9.75 -4.16 3.68
N ILE A 162 10.34 -5.24 3.15
CA ILE A 162 10.89 -5.27 1.80
C ILE A 162 9.86 -5.86 0.85
N ILE A 163 9.52 -5.11 -0.19
CA ILE A 163 8.67 -5.53 -1.29
C ILE A 163 9.60 -5.90 -2.46
N GLU A 164 9.67 -7.18 -2.79
CA GLU A 164 10.45 -7.67 -3.92
C GLU A 164 9.57 -7.69 -5.18
N ILE A 165 9.99 -6.96 -6.20
CA ILE A 165 9.30 -6.91 -7.49
C ILE A 165 9.71 -8.14 -8.28
N GLN A 166 8.73 -8.98 -8.57
CA GLN A 166 8.91 -10.19 -9.38
C GLN A 166 8.76 -9.89 -10.86
N ALA A 167 9.43 -10.68 -11.67
CA ALA A 167 9.31 -10.60 -13.13
C ALA A 167 7.93 -11.11 -13.60
#